data_24b5e94070c535b15984392f0de2a982
#
_entry.id   24b5e94070c535b15984392f0de2a982
#
_cell.length_a   1.000
_cell.length_b   1.000
_cell.length_c   1.000
_cell.angle_alpha   90.00
_cell.angle_beta   90.00
_cell.angle_gamma   90.00
#
_symmetry.space_group_name_H-M   'P 1'
#
loop_
_entity.id
_entity.type
_entity.pdbx_description
1 polymer ?
#
loop_
_entity_poly.entity_id
_entity_poly.type
_entity_poly.pdbx_seq_one_letter_code
_entity_poly.pdbx_strand_id
1 'polypeptide(L)'
;NATTLKWHTGAAAADYSHTRSNNVFAYQDRANDNSGSIADAATSTTAFPNLTFDFTPDYTVNPTQTTPVPNQQFNTTNLFYWNNILHDILYIYGFTEQAANFQDDNLGRGGVGNDHVNAEAQDGGGSNNANFATPADGGSGRMQMYLWTGGTPNRDGDVDNGIIVHEFGHGLSNRLTGGGSGACLGNAEQMGEGWSDYYGLMFTQDWATATVNTGFNSPRGIGTYALFQPPTGLGIRSQRYCTDFAINNKVYLASLPAGPHPRGEIWCATLWDMTWNIINQVGTINPNLYNFAGGGGNVIAMKLVTEGMRLQQCSPGFISGRNAILQADQVLYGGLYNCAIWEAFRRRGMGAFASEGSTSSVTDQVPDFTAPITLGA
;
A
#
# COMPACT_ATOMS: atom_id res chain seq x y z
N ASN A 1 10.51 9.34 15.66
CA ASN A 1 9.48 9.08 14.68
C ASN A 1 9.47 10.15 13.59
N ALA A 2 8.80 9.89 12.49
CA ALA A 2 8.79 10.75 11.31
C ALA A 2 8.10 12.10 11.59
N THR A 3 7.23 12.19 12.58
CA THR A 3 6.40 13.38 12.83
C THR A 3 6.86 14.05 14.10
N THR A 4 7.15 14.08 15.03
CA THR A 4 7.37 14.72 16.33
C THR A 4 6.37 14.26 17.39
N LEU A 5 5.23 13.69 16.98
CA LEU A 5 4.28 13.08 17.91
C LEU A 5 4.55 11.58 18.06
N LYS A 6 4.32 11.06 19.24
CA LYS A 6 4.38 9.63 19.51
C LYS A 6 3.05 8.98 19.12
N TRP A 7 3.03 7.67 18.93
CA TRP A 7 1.84 6.95 18.45
C TRP A 7 0.60 7.06 19.36
N HIS A 8 0.74 7.40 20.61
CA HIS A 8 -0.38 7.61 21.54
C HIS A 8 -0.55 9.06 21.94
N THR A 9 0.01 10.00 21.18
CA THR A 9 -0.13 11.43 21.39
C THR A 9 -0.91 12.03 20.24
N GLY A 10 -1.98 12.72 20.56
CA GLY A 10 -2.81 13.41 19.59
C GLY A 10 -2.55 14.91 19.52
N ALA A 11 -3.47 15.63 18.84
CA ALA A 11 -3.49 17.06 18.78
C ALA A 11 -3.45 17.68 20.19
N ALA A 12 -2.83 18.86 20.30
CA ALA A 12 -2.66 19.55 21.58
C ALA A 12 -1.95 18.73 22.69
N ALA A 13 -1.09 17.78 22.28
CA ALA A 13 -0.35 16.89 23.18
C ALA A 13 -1.25 16.07 24.13
N ALA A 14 -2.50 15.78 23.72
CA ALA A 14 -3.35 14.84 24.42
C ALA A 14 -2.77 13.42 24.30
N ASP A 15 -2.64 12.71 25.41
CA ASP A 15 -2.20 11.32 25.40
C ASP A 15 -3.40 10.36 25.50
N TYR A 16 -3.37 9.31 24.68
CA TYR A 16 -4.42 8.28 24.61
C TYR A 16 -3.93 6.95 25.18
N SER A 17 -4.74 6.34 26.04
CA SER A 17 -4.51 4.99 26.57
C SER A 17 -5.18 3.89 25.71
N HIS A 18 -5.67 4.23 24.55
CA HIS A 18 -6.35 3.34 23.60
C HIS A 18 -5.76 3.53 22.20
N THR A 19 -6.22 2.76 21.22
CA THR A 19 -5.72 2.73 19.84
C THR A 19 -6.08 3.98 19.05
N ARG A 20 -5.62 5.13 19.55
CA ARG A 20 -5.77 6.47 18.97
C ARG A 20 -4.43 7.19 18.93
N SER A 21 -4.17 7.91 17.84
CA SER A 21 -3.00 8.74 17.61
C SER A 21 -3.36 10.00 16.83
N ASN A 22 -2.36 10.79 16.44
CA ASN A 22 -2.53 11.88 15.48
C ASN A 22 -2.85 11.35 14.06
N ASN A 23 -2.49 10.11 13.75
CA ASN A 23 -2.52 9.56 12.39
C ASN A 23 -3.70 8.62 12.15
N VAL A 24 -4.18 7.95 13.20
CA VAL A 24 -5.20 6.91 13.09
C VAL A 24 -6.02 6.78 14.37
N PHE A 25 -7.29 6.46 14.20
CA PHE A 25 -8.14 5.91 15.22
C PHE A 25 -8.59 4.51 14.80
N ALA A 26 -8.10 3.47 15.46
CA ALA A 26 -8.50 2.10 15.20
C ALA A 26 -9.52 1.64 16.23
N TYR A 27 -10.63 1.13 15.75
CA TYR A 27 -11.77 0.68 16.57
C TYR A 27 -12.57 -0.40 15.84
N GLN A 28 -13.37 -1.15 16.58
CA GLN A 28 -14.31 -2.11 16.00
C GLN A 28 -15.56 -1.41 15.50
N ASP A 29 -16.01 -1.74 14.29
CA ASP A 29 -17.30 -1.29 13.77
C ASP A 29 -18.17 -2.46 13.31
N ARG A 30 -18.45 -3.41 14.20
CA ARG A 30 -19.33 -4.54 13.91
C ARG A 30 -20.78 -4.14 13.66
N ALA A 31 -21.19 -2.99 14.16
CA ALA A 31 -22.50 -2.42 13.95
C ALA A 31 -22.66 -1.76 12.58
N ASN A 32 -21.53 -1.49 11.88
CA ASN A 32 -21.50 -0.74 10.63
C ASN A 32 -22.21 0.62 10.76
N ASP A 33 -21.91 1.32 11.85
CA ASP A 33 -22.46 2.66 12.08
C ASP A 33 -21.45 3.78 11.74
N ASN A 34 -20.23 3.36 11.33
CA ASN A 34 -19.12 4.22 10.94
C ASN A 34 -18.73 5.23 12.04
N SER A 35 -18.85 4.81 13.29
CA SER A 35 -18.64 5.64 14.45
C SER A 35 -17.81 4.89 15.50
N GLY A 36 -16.64 5.43 15.84
CA GLY A 36 -15.76 4.87 16.85
C GLY A 36 -15.89 5.55 18.21
N SER A 37 -15.88 4.77 19.27
CA SER A 37 -15.78 5.24 20.64
C SER A 37 -14.59 4.60 21.35
N ILE A 38 -14.27 5.12 22.56
CA ILE A 38 -13.22 4.48 23.39
C ILE A 38 -13.59 3.03 23.75
N ALA A 39 -14.89 2.73 23.85
CA ALA A 39 -15.34 1.37 24.18
C ALA A 39 -15.09 0.37 23.02
N ASP A 40 -15.01 0.85 21.79
CA ASP A 40 -14.77 0.06 20.59
C ASP A 40 -13.27 -0.09 20.27
N ALA A 41 -12.43 0.74 20.89
CA ALA A 41 -10.97 0.74 20.73
C ALA A 41 -10.29 -0.34 21.61
N ALA A 42 -9.12 -0.78 21.19
CA ALA A 42 -8.26 -1.55 22.09
C ALA A 42 -7.64 -0.61 23.14
N THR A 43 -7.72 -1.01 24.40
CA THR A 43 -7.26 -0.20 25.53
C THR A 43 -6.03 -0.83 26.20
N SER A 44 -5.04 -0.02 26.52
CA SER A 44 -3.84 -0.45 27.24
C SER A 44 -4.20 -1.10 28.57
N THR A 45 -3.54 -2.20 28.87
CA THR A 45 -3.67 -2.91 30.17
C THR A 45 -2.92 -2.23 31.32
N THR A 46 -2.09 -1.22 31.01
CA THR A 46 -1.34 -0.43 31.99
C THR A 46 -1.53 1.05 31.75
N ALA A 47 -1.32 1.86 32.81
CA ALA A 47 -1.43 3.31 32.74
C ALA A 47 -0.16 3.98 32.19
N PHE A 48 -0.32 5.23 31.71
CA PHE A 48 0.81 6.09 31.39
C PHE A 48 1.85 6.15 32.52
N PRO A 49 3.15 6.27 32.17
CA PRO A 49 3.71 6.39 30.81
C PRO A 49 4.00 5.05 30.12
N ASN A 50 3.70 3.94 30.73
CA ASN A 50 4.10 2.59 30.28
C ASN A 50 2.88 1.85 29.70
N LEU A 51 2.40 2.27 28.55
CA LEU A 51 1.28 1.62 27.89
C LEU A 51 1.66 0.21 27.41
N THR A 52 0.73 -0.74 27.55
CA THR A 52 0.90 -2.13 27.15
C THR A 52 -0.34 -2.61 26.38
N PHE A 53 -0.14 -3.03 25.13
CA PHE A 53 -1.15 -3.60 24.24
C PHE A 53 -0.78 -5.04 23.88
N ASP A 54 -0.37 -5.82 24.88
CA ASP A 54 0.04 -7.22 24.73
C ASP A 54 -1.17 -8.14 24.89
N PHE A 55 -1.87 -8.39 23.80
CA PHE A 55 -3.01 -9.28 23.72
C PHE A 55 -2.61 -10.53 22.96
N THR A 56 -2.72 -11.71 23.55
CA THR A 56 -2.41 -12.98 22.90
C THR A 56 -3.63 -13.48 22.14
N PRO A 57 -3.61 -13.52 20.79
CA PRO A 57 -4.73 -14.04 20.01
C PRO A 57 -4.78 -15.56 20.04
N ASP A 58 -5.98 -16.11 19.85
CA ASP A 58 -6.19 -17.51 19.57
C ASP A 58 -6.85 -17.68 18.20
N TYR A 59 -6.09 -18.12 17.22
CA TYR A 59 -6.56 -18.34 15.85
C TYR A 59 -7.37 -19.62 15.66
N THR A 60 -7.57 -20.41 16.72
CA THR A 60 -8.40 -21.64 16.70
C THR A 60 -9.86 -21.34 16.99
N VAL A 61 -10.19 -20.13 17.42
CA VAL A 61 -11.56 -19.68 17.72
C VAL A 61 -11.98 -18.56 16.76
N ASN A 62 -13.28 -18.25 16.78
CA ASN A 62 -13.80 -17.16 15.95
C ASN A 62 -13.15 -15.82 16.34
N PRO A 63 -12.66 -15.00 15.39
CA PRO A 63 -11.98 -13.73 15.68
C PRO A 63 -12.86 -12.72 16.44
N THR A 64 -14.18 -12.89 16.39
CA THR A 64 -15.12 -12.05 17.14
C THR A 64 -15.26 -12.44 18.61
N GLN A 65 -14.62 -13.54 19.04
CA GLN A 65 -14.69 -13.99 20.42
C GLN A 65 -13.84 -13.08 21.33
N THR A 66 -14.48 -12.55 22.38
CA THR A 66 -13.83 -11.65 23.36
C THR A 66 -13.40 -12.37 24.62
N THR A 67 -14.03 -13.52 24.95
CA THR A 67 -13.72 -14.31 26.15
C THR A 67 -13.68 -15.79 25.79
N PRO A 68 -12.70 -16.55 26.34
CA PRO A 68 -11.64 -16.15 27.25
C PRO A 68 -10.47 -15.39 26.58
N VAL A 69 -10.42 -15.30 25.24
CA VAL A 69 -9.30 -14.71 24.48
C VAL A 69 -9.65 -13.34 23.91
N PRO A 70 -8.75 -12.38 24.00
CA PRO A 70 -9.02 -11.00 23.56
C PRO A 70 -8.69 -10.79 22.07
N ASN A 71 -9.23 -11.63 21.17
CA ASN A 71 -8.93 -11.53 19.73
C ASN A 71 -9.26 -10.16 19.15
N GLN A 72 -10.37 -9.55 19.55
CA GLN A 72 -10.76 -8.24 19.06
C GLN A 72 -9.75 -7.16 19.49
N GLN A 73 -9.27 -7.20 20.72
CA GLN A 73 -8.25 -6.24 21.22
C GLN A 73 -6.95 -6.40 20.43
N PHE A 74 -6.52 -7.64 20.17
CA PHE A 74 -5.34 -7.92 19.36
C PHE A 74 -5.49 -7.38 17.94
N ASN A 75 -6.61 -7.69 17.27
CA ASN A 75 -6.85 -7.33 15.88
C ASN A 75 -6.91 -5.81 15.68
N THR A 76 -7.63 -5.10 16.57
CA THR A 76 -7.67 -3.63 16.58
C THR A 76 -6.28 -3.02 16.84
N THR A 77 -5.49 -3.64 17.74
CA THR A 77 -4.11 -3.20 18.01
C THR A 77 -3.21 -3.39 16.79
N ASN A 78 -3.34 -4.52 16.08
CA ASN A 78 -2.57 -4.76 14.86
C ASN A 78 -2.92 -3.74 13.76
N LEU A 79 -4.19 -3.43 13.60
CA LEU A 79 -4.65 -2.41 12.65
C LEU A 79 -4.10 -1.01 13.00
N PHE A 80 -4.12 -0.64 14.28
CA PHE A 80 -3.51 0.59 14.78
C PHE A 80 -2.01 0.65 14.53
N TYR A 81 -1.30 -0.44 14.82
CA TYR A 81 0.14 -0.55 14.60
C TYR A 81 0.51 -0.34 13.15
N TRP A 82 -0.15 -1.05 12.23
CA TRP A 82 0.17 -0.96 10.81
C TRP A 82 -0.12 0.41 10.23
N ASN A 83 -1.24 1.04 10.56
CA ASN A 83 -1.54 2.40 10.08
C ASN A 83 -0.47 3.41 10.54
N ASN A 84 0.01 3.34 11.78
CA ASN A 84 1.09 4.21 12.26
C ASN A 84 2.45 3.91 11.61
N ILE A 85 2.81 2.64 11.43
CA ILE A 85 4.06 2.24 10.76
C ILE A 85 4.08 2.73 9.31
N LEU A 86 2.96 2.54 8.59
CA LEU A 86 2.81 2.99 7.21
C LEU A 86 2.92 4.51 7.11
N HIS A 87 2.21 5.22 7.98
CA HIS A 87 2.32 6.68 8.07
C HIS A 87 3.78 7.11 8.27
N ASP A 88 4.47 6.56 9.26
CA ASP A 88 5.83 6.99 9.62
C ASP A 88 6.85 6.66 8.52
N ILE A 89 6.76 5.50 7.90
CA ILE A 89 7.67 5.13 6.80
C ILE A 89 7.34 5.97 5.57
N LEU A 90 6.08 6.05 5.14
CA LEU A 90 5.70 6.79 3.94
C LEU A 90 5.94 8.29 4.08
N TYR A 91 5.90 8.83 5.31
CA TYR A 91 6.28 10.21 5.59
C TYR A 91 7.71 10.54 5.13
N ILE A 92 8.67 9.67 5.44
CA ILE A 92 10.06 9.86 5.02
C ILE A 92 10.27 9.65 3.51
N TYR A 93 9.32 8.97 2.84
CA TYR A 93 9.30 8.81 1.38
C TYR A 93 8.55 9.93 0.66
N GLY A 94 8.05 10.94 1.39
CA GLY A 94 7.46 12.14 0.82
C GLY A 94 5.95 12.28 0.98
N PHE A 95 5.27 11.32 1.62
CA PHE A 95 3.86 11.46 1.97
C PHE A 95 3.72 12.28 3.25
N THR A 96 4.02 13.57 3.15
CA THR A 96 4.04 14.54 4.23
C THR A 96 2.74 15.34 4.27
N GLU A 97 2.63 16.25 5.23
CA GLU A 97 1.49 17.18 5.36
C GLU A 97 1.24 17.97 4.06
N GLN A 98 2.30 18.44 3.39
CA GLN A 98 2.19 19.13 2.10
C GLN A 98 1.78 18.23 0.95
N ALA A 99 1.92 16.93 1.12
CA ALA A 99 1.48 15.92 0.18
C ALA A 99 0.13 15.28 0.60
N ALA A 100 -0.60 15.96 1.50
CA ALA A 100 -1.93 15.59 1.96
C ALA A 100 -1.97 14.22 2.66
N ASN A 101 -1.02 13.94 3.57
CA ASN A 101 -1.06 12.77 4.42
C ASN A 101 -2.22 12.81 5.43
N PHE A 102 -2.41 11.71 6.15
CA PHE A 102 -3.51 11.59 7.11
C PHE A 102 -3.04 11.95 8.52
N GLN A 103 -3.40 13.16 9.00
CA GLN A 103 -3.08 13.63 10.35
C GLN A 103 -4.17 14.56 10.89
N ASP A 104 -4.45 14.50 12.20
CA ASP A 104 -5.30 15.49 12.85
C ASP A 104 -4.61 16.85 12.94
N ASP A 105 -3.42 16.87 13.48
CA ASP A 105 -2.62 18.07 13.63
C ASP A 105 -1.40 18.00 12.70
N ASN A 106 -1.35 18.89 11.73
CA ASN A 106 -0.24 19.03 10.79
C ASN A 106 0.94 19.85 11.37
N LEU A 107 0.86 20.26 12.64
CA LEU A 107 1.93 20.98 13.34
C LEU A 107 2.44 22.23 12.61
N GLY A 108 1.59 22.87 11.84
CA GLY A 108 1.91 24.06 11.04
C GLY A 108 2.80 23.81 9.82
N ARG A 109 2.94 22.55 9.36
CA ARG A 109 3.81 22.17 8.25
C ARG A 109 3.16 22.20 6.87
N GLY A 110 1.91 22.62 6.79
CA GLY A 110 1.13 22.70 5.53
C GLY A 110 0.06 21.61 5.45
N GLY A 111 -0.58 21.49 4.29
CA GLY A 111 -1.75 20.63 4.12
C GLY A 111 -2.94 21.03 4.97
N VAL A 112 -3.99 20.24 4.94
CA VAL A 112 -5.19 20.43 5.78
C VAL A 112 -5.26 19.28 6.78
N GLY A 113 -5.20 19.60 8.07
CA GLY A 113 -5.31 18.59 9.14
C GLY A 113 -6.75 18.18 9.41
N ASN A 114 -6.96 17.49 10.55
CA ASN A 114 -8.23 16.94 11.02
C ASN A 114 -8.72 15.78 10.12
N ASP A 115 -7.79 14.97 9.67
CA ASP A 115 -8.06 13.91 8.69
C ASP A 115 -7.34 12.59 8.94
N HIS A 116 -7.12 12.25 10.22
CA HIS A 116 -6.61 10.93 10.58
C HIS A 116 -7.39 9.79 9.90
N VAL A 117 -6.80 8.62 9.76
CA VAL A 117 -7.50 7.43 9.26
C VAL A 117 -8.43 6.89 10.34
N ASN A 118 -9.72 6.74 10.03
CA ASN A 118 -10.64 5.87 10.76
C ASN A 118 -10.42 4.43 10.28
N ALA A 119 -9.83 3.60 11.13
CA ALA A 119 -9.51 2.21 10.80
C ALA A 119 -10.49 1.27 11.54
N GLU A 120 -11.47 0.78 10.79
CA GLU A 120 -12.62 0.03 11.27
C GLU A 120 -12.32 -1.47 11.23
N ALA A 121 -12.01 -2.01 12.41
CA ALA A 121 -11.72 -3.42 12.59
C ALA A 121 -13.00 -4.25 12.61
N GLN A 122 -12.99 -5.43 11.98
CA GLN A 122 -14.12 -6.36 11.93
C GLN A 122 -15.44 -5.68 11.51
N ASP A 123 -15.35 -4.76 10.58
CA ASP A 123 -16.50 -3.97 10.14
C ASP A 123 -17.66 -4.86 9.67
N GLY A 124 -18.87 -4.48 10.10
CA GLY A 124 -20.10 -5.23 9.80
C GLY A 124 -20.69 -4.94 8.42
N GLY A 125 -20.11 -4.02 7.66
CA GLY A 125 -20.61 -3.60 6.33
C GLY A 125 -20.36 -4.62 5.22
N GLY A 126 -19.50 -5.62 5.47
CA GLY A 126 -19.17 -6.62 4.45
C GLY A 126 -18.52 -7.89 5.00
N SER A 127 -18.07 -8.72 4.05
CA SER A 127 -17.26 -9.91 4.33
C SER A 127 -16.41 -10.27 3.13
N ASN A 128 -15.31 -11.01 3.35
CA ASN A 128 -14.40 -11.50 2.30
C ASN A 128 -13.86 -10.38 1.41
N ASN A 129 -13.63 -9.22 1.97
CA ASN A 129 -13.12 -8.03 1.31
C ASN A 129 -12.54 -7.06 2.34
N ALA A 130 -12.04 -5.93 1.86
CA ALA A 130 -11.70 -4.72 2.59
C ALA A 130 -11.88 -3.53 1.65
N ASN A 131 -11.85 -2.30 2.13
CA ASN A 131 -11.83 -1.11 1.30
C ASN A 131 -11.24 0.10 2.03
N PHE A 132 -10.82 1.09 1.26
CA PHE A 132 -10.39 2.39 1.75
C PHE A 132 -11.12 3.52 1.01
N ALA A 133 -11.88 4.32 1.74
CA ALA A 133 -12.49 5.54 1.23
C ALA A 133 -11.54 6.73 1.45
N THR A 134 -11.21 7.44 0.35
CA THR A 134 -10.24 8.55 0.37
C THR A 134 -10.94 9.87 0.02
N PRO A 135 -11.37 10.67 0.98
CA PRO A 135 -11.83 12.03 0.71
C PRO A 135 -10.64 12.95 0.37
N ALA A 136 -10.94 14.16 -0.09
CA ALA A 136 -9.93 15.20 -0.28
C ALA A 136 -9.22 15.54 1.05
N ASP A 137 -8.03 16.18 0.95
CA ASP A 137 -7.24 16.66 2.09
C ASP A 137 -8.11 17.45 3.08
N GLY A 138 -7.99 17.15 4.38
CA GLY A 138 -8.86 17.65 5.45
C GLY A 138 -10.10 16.79 5.72
N GLY A 139 -10.32 15.70 4.99
CA GLY A 139 -11.33 14.69 5.27
C GLY A 139 -10.70 13.37 5.72
N SER A 140 -11.19 12.80 6.81
CA SER A 140 -10.65 11.55 7.36
C SER A 140 -10.77 10.39 6.37
N GLY A 141 -9.64 9.74 6.09
CA GLY A 141 -9.64 8.46 5.39
C GLY A 141 -10.38 7.40 6.20
N ARG A 142 -11.03 6.43 5.53
CA ARG A 142 -11.71 5.34 6.22
C ARG A 142 -11.27 4.00 5.63
N MET A 143 -10.67 3.17 6.47
CA MET A 143 -10.26 1.79 6.17
C MET A 143 -11.26 0.84 6.82
N GLN A 144 -11.98 0.05 6.03
CA GLN A 144 -12.90 -0.98 6.51
C GLN A 144 -12.32 -2.36 6.29
N MET A 145 -12.09 -3.09 7.38
CA MET A 145 -11.52 -4.44 7.35
C MET A 145 -12.58 -5.46 7.75
N TYR A 146 -12.86 -6.41 6.85
CA TYR A 146 -13.94 -7.37 7.04
C TYR A 146 -13.46 -8.73 7.50
N LEU A 147 -14.41 -9.53 8.00
CA LEU A 147 -14.20 -10.94 8.30
C LEU A 147 -14.20 -11.79 7.01
N TRP A 148 -13.31 -12.76 6.96
CA TRP A 148 -13.18 -13.73 5.89
C TRP A 148 -13.77 -15.07 6.33
N THR A 149 -14.80 -15.54 5.61
CA THR A 149 -15.68 -16.63 6.00
C THR A 149 -15.45 -17.93 5.20
N GLY A 150 -14.34 -17.99 4.45
CA GLY A 150 -14.01 -19.15 3.60
C GLY A 150 -13.59 -20.43 4.35
N GLY A 151 -13.48 -20.38 5.68
CA GLY A 151 -13.08 -21.50 6.53
C GLY A 151 -13.65 -21.40 7.93
N THR A 152 -13.33 -22.40 8.77
CA THR A 152 -13.76 -22.44 10.19
C THR A 152 -12.54 -22.68 11.08
N PRO A 153 -12.29 -21.82 12.08
CA PRO A 153 -13.01 -20.56 12.33
C PRO A 153 -12.81 -19.54 11.18
N ASN A 154 -13.64 -18.50 11.14
CA ASN A 154 -13.43 -17.36 10.25
C ASN A 154 -12.04 -16.74 10.47
N ARG A 155 -11.52 -16.01 9.47
CA ARG A 155 -10.33 -15.21 9.63
C ARG A 155 -10.65 -13.72 9.64
N ASP A 156 -9.82 -12.99 10.36
CA ASP A 156 -9.94 -11.54 10.45
C ASP A 156 -9.01 -10.87 9.43
N GLY A 157 -9.57 -9.95 8.62
CA GLY A 157 -8.78 -9.15 7.68
C GLY A 157 -7.74 -8.27 8.36
N ASP A 158 -8.01 -7.88 9.60
CA ASP A 158 -7.09 -7.08 10.43
C ASP A 158 -5.76 -7.77 10.76
N VAL A 159 -5.63 -9.06 10.45
CA VAL A 159 -4.40 -9.83 10.66
C VAL A 159 -3.71 -10.23 9.35
N ASP A 160 -4.31 -9.92 8.20
CA ASP A 160 -3.62 -10.01 6.91
C ASP A 160 -2.92 -8.68 6.60
N ASN A 161 -1.67 -8.58 7.00
CA ASN A 161 -0.90 -7.35 6.86
C ASN A 161 -0.75 -6.91 5.38
N GLY A 162 -0.80 -7.84 4.44
CA GLY A 162 -0.79 -7.54 3.01
C GLY A 162 -2.04 -6.77 2.58
N ILE A 163 -3.21 -7.10 3.15
CA ILE A 163 -4.47 -6.40 2.88
C ILE A 163 -4.48 -5.05 3.58
N ILE A 164 -4.06 -4.94 4.85
CA ILE A 164 -3.99 -3.65 5.55
C ILE A 164 -3.13 -2.65 4.77
N VAL A 165 -1.95 -3.08 4.31
CA VAL A 165 -1.05 -2.23 3.51
C VAL A 165 -1.67 -1.87 2.17
N HIS A 166 -2.37 -2.83 1.52
CA HIS A 166 -3.09 -2.60 0.27
C HIS A 166 -4.14 -1.49 0.45
N GLU A 167 -4.96 -1.56 1.48
CA GLU A 167 -6.00 -0.56 1.74
C GLU A 167 -5.39 0.83 2.04
N PHE A 168 -4.34 0.90 2.85
CA PHE A 168 -3.61 2.16 3.05
C PHE A 168 -3.02 2.69 1.74
N GLY A 169 -2.58 1.80 0.84
CA GLY A 169 -2.10 2.11 -0.50
C GLY A 169 -3.12 2.85 -1.37
N HIS A 170 -4.42 2.57 -1.22
CA HIS A 170 -5.48 3.35 -1.87
C HIS A 170 -5.53 4.78 -1.33
N GLY A 171 -5.46 4.96 -0.01
CA GLY A 171 -5.35 6.29 0.61
C GLY A 171 -4.16 7.07 0.07
N LEU A 172 -2.99 6.44 0.06
CA LEU A 172 -1.74 7.01 -0.43
C LEU A 172 -1.84 7.45 -1.90
N SER A 173 -2.24 6.53 -2.80
CA SER A 173 -2.27 6.79 -4.24
C SER A 173 -3.30 7.85 -4.63
N ASN A 174 -4.48 7.83 -4.00
CA ASN A 174 -5.51 8.84 -4.22
C ASN A 174 -5.09 10.24 -3.72
N ARG A 175 -4.35 10.33 -2.61
CA ARG A 175 -3.87 11.62 -2.07
C ARG A 175 -2.66 12.17 -2.84
N LEU A 176 -1.73 11.33 -3.26
CA LEU A 176 -0.55 11.77 -4.01
C LEU A 176 -0.91 12.20 -5.44
N THR A 177 -1.83 11.47 -6.11
CA THR A 177 -2.21 11.79 -7.48
C THR A 177 -3.10 13.03 -7.53
N GLY A 178 -2.65 14.07 -8.22
CA GLY A 178 -3.42 15.32 -8.40
C GLY A 178 -3.49 16.20 -7.15
N GLY A 179 -2.56 16.05 -6.22
CA GLY A 179 -2.31 17.03 -5.15
C GLY A 179 -3.36 17.06 -4.05
N GLY A 180 -3.80 15.94 -3.54
CA GLY A 180 -4.68 15.84 -2.37
C GLY A 180 -6.17 15.93 -2.69
N SER A 181 -6.57 15.91 -3.96
CA SER A 181 -7.99 15.97 -4.35
C SER A 181 -8.78 14.72 -3.96
N GLY A 182 -8.12 13.56 -3.82
CA GLY A 182 -8.74 12.25 -3.58
C GLY A 182 -9.54 11.68 -4.77
N ALA A 183 -9.66 12.40 -5.90
CA ALA A 183 -10.57 12.04 -6.99
C ALA A 183 -9.89 11.73 -8.33
N CYS A 184 -8.55 11.75 -8.38
CA CYS A 184 -7.80 11.66 -9.63
C CYS A 184 -7.59 10.22 -10.17
N LEU A 185 -7.98 9.19 -9.45
CA LEU A 185 -7.88 7.77 -9.88
C LEU A 185 -9.26 7.15 -10.18
N GLY A 186 -10.20 7.93 -10.69
CA GLY A 186 -11.54 7.45 -11.07
C GLY A 186 -11.71 7.08 -12.55
N ASN A 187 -10.67 7.25 -13.38
CA ASN A 187 -10.71 6.94 -14.81
C ASN A 187 -10.67 5.44 -15.10
N ALA A 188 -11.03 5.05 -16.35
CA ALA A 188 -11.13 3.63 -16.70
C ALA A 188 -9.77 2.89 -16.63
N GLU A 189 -8.67 3.54 -16.98
CA GLU A 189 -7.33 2.96 -17.02
C GLU A 189 -6.54 3.18 -15.71
N GLN A 190 -7.20 3.58 -14.62
CA GLN A 190 -6.54 3.83 -13.34
C GLN A 190 -5.83 2.58 -12.78
N MET A 191 -4.76 2.81 -12.03
CA MET A 191 -3.87 1.76 -11.53
C MET A 191 -3.92 1.61 -10.00
N GLY A 192 -4.97 2.11 -9.32
CA GLY A 192 -5.10 2.14 -7.87
C GLY A 192 -4.81 0.80 -7.19
N GLU A 193 -5.40 -0.27 -7.70
CA GLU A 193 -5.17 -1.64 -7.21
C GLU A 193 -3.71 -2.08 -7.34
N GLY A 194 -3.06 -1.68 -8.42
CA GLY A 194 -1.66 -2.04 -8.67
C GLY A 194 -0.67 -1.28 -7.78
N TRP A 195 -0.95 -0.02 -7.49
CA TRP A 195 -0.20 0.74 -6.50
C TRP A 195 -0.32 0.11 -5.11
N SER A 196 -1.54 -0.25 -4.72
CA SER A 196 -1.86 -0.87 -3.44
C SER A 196 -1.18 -2.23 -3.27
N ASP A 197 -1.26 -3.12 -4.25
CA ASP A 197 -0.56 -4.41 -4.24
C ASP A 197 0.96 -4.24 -4.17
N TYR A 198 1.51 -3.25 -4.87
CA TYR A 198 2.94 -2.96 -4.84
C TYR A 198 3.42 -2.63 -3.41
N TYR A 199 2.72 -1.74 -2.71
CA TYR A 199 3.06 -1.46 -1.33
C TYR A 199 2.81 -2.66 -0.42
N GLY A 200 1.76 -3.44 -0.66
CA GLY A 200 1.53 -4.72 0.01
C GLY A 200 2.74 -5.65 -0.07
N LEU A 201 3.34 -5.78 -1.27
CA LEU A 201 4.57 -6.55 -1.46
C LEU A 201 5.77 -5.91 -0.75
N MET A 202 5.98 -4.59 -0.90
CA MET A 202 7.14 -3.88 -0.35
C MET A 202 7.20 -3.97 1.17
N PHE A 203 6.07 -3.80 1.86
CA PHE A 203 6.01 -3.77 3.31
C PHE A 203 5.94 -5.16 3.96
N THR A 204 5.54 -6.20 3.20
CA THR A 204 5.47 -7.57 3.72
C THR A 204 6.59 -8.48 3.21
N GLN A 205 7.52 -7.97 2.38
CA GLN A 205 8.73 -8.67 2.01
C GLN A 205 9.72 -8.69 3.18
N ASP A 206 10.24 -9.85 3.52
CA ASP A 206 11.40 -9.96 4.41
C ASP A 206 12.67 -9.50 3.67
N TRP A 207 12.99 -8.22 3.81
CA TRP A 207 14.16 -7.62 3.19
C TRP A 207 15.47 -8.01 3.89
N ALA A 208 15.42 -8.53 5.12
CA ALA A 208 16.61 -8.95 5.86
C ALA A 208 17.20 -10.24 5.29
N THR A 209 16.36 -11.12 4.75
CA THR A 209 16.79 -12.39 4.15
C THR A 209 16.76 -12.38 2.62
N ALA A 210 16.23 -11.31 2.00
CA ALA A 210 16.13 -11.20 0.56
C ALA A 210 17.51 -11.10 -0.10
N THR A 211 17.63 -11.75 -1.25
CA THR A 211 18.79 -11.68 -2.14
C THR A 211 18.39 -11.10 -3.48
N VAL A 212 19.34 -10.74 -4.34
CA VAL A 212 19.07 -10.22 -5.69
C VAL A 212 18.19 -11.15 -6.54
N ASN A 213 18.18 -12.45 -6.23
CA ASN A 213 17.37 -13.45 -6.94
C ASN A 213 16.00 -13.72 -6.31
N THR A 214 15.67 -13.08 -5.20
CA THR A 214 14.41 -13.37 -4.47
C THR A 214 13.19 -13.06 -5.32
N GLY A 215 13.18 -11.99 -6.12
CA GLY A 215 12.07 -11.65 -7.01
C GLY A 215 11.73 -12.74 -8.03
N PHE A 216 12.73 -13.51 -8.47
CA PHE A 216 12.57 -14.64 -9.38
C PHE A 216 12.23 -15.94 -8.63
N ASN A 217 12.88 -16.21 -7.51
CA ASN A 217 12.80 -17.49 -6.82
C ASN A 217 11.68 -17.60 -5.80
N SER A 218 11.09 -16.47 -5.38
CA SER A 218 10.11 -16.42 -4.29
C SER A 218 8.82 -15.72 -4.72
N PRO A 219 7.94 -16.40 -5.48
CA PRO A 219 6.65 -15.85 -5.90
C PRO A 219 5.76 -15.47 -4.71
N ARG A 220 5.12 -14.31 -4.77
CA ARG A 220 4.34 -13.73 -3.67
C ARG A 220 2.86 -13.60 -4.03
N GLY A 221 1.98 -14.05 -3.14
CA GLY A 221 0.54 -13.74 -3.17
C GLY A 221 0.19 -12.59 -2.23
N ILE A 222 -0.91 -11.91 -2.47
CA ILE A 222 -1.54 -10.93 -1.57
C ILE A 222 -2.76 -11.58 -0.93
N GLY A 223 -3.00 -11.35 0.38
CA GLY A 223 -4.19 -11.84 1.07
C GLY A 223 -4.20 -13.37 1.29
N THR A 224 -3.03 -13.99 1.41
CA THR A 224 -2.93 -15.45 1.57
C THR A 224 -3.50 -15.93 2.90
N TYR A 225 -3.30 -15.16 3.97
CA TYR A 225 -3.88 -15.48 5.27
C TYR A 225 -5.42 -15.43 5.20
N ALA A 226 -5.97 -14.35 4.67
CA ALA A 226 -7.41 -14.17 4.54
C ALA A 226 -8.09 -15.32 3.76
N LEU A 227 -7.41 -15.86 2.74
CA LEU A 227 -7.90 -16.99 1.92
C LEU A 227 -7.55 -18.38 2.48
N PHE A 228 -7.12 -18.49 3.73
CA PHE A 228 -6.80 -19.80 4.33
C PHE A 228 -5.67 -20.55 3.62
N GLN A 229 -4.77 -19.81 2.97
CA GLN A 229 -3.62 -20.33 2.26
C GLN A 229 -2.32 -20.18 3.07
N PRO A 230 -1.29 -20.97 2.76
CA PRO A 230 0.05 -20.75 3.30
C PRO A 230 0.65 -19.44 2.73
N PRO A 231 1.70 -18.88 3.34
CA PRO A 231 2.36 -17.65 2.84
C PRO A 231 2.83 -17.71 1.38
N THR A 232 3.05 -18.93 0.85
CA THR A 232 3.42 -19.18 -0.55
C THR A 232 2.22 -19.37 -1.48
N GLY A 233 1.00 -19.21 -0.98
CA GLY A 233 -0.24 -19.39 -1.73
C GLY A 233 -0.42 -18.37 -2.84
N LEU A 234 -1.46 -18.58 -3.65
CA LEU A 234 -1.82 -17.68 -4.76
C LEU A 234 -2.32 -16.31 -4.24
N GLY A 235 -3.04 -16.31 -3.12
CA GLY A 235 -3.71 -15.13 -2.61
C GLY A 235 -4.98 -14.78 -3.40
N ILE A 236 -5.39 -13.52 -3.32
CA ILE A 236 -6.62 -12.99 -3.92
C ILE A 236 -6.47 -12.61 -5.40
N ARG A 237 -5.27 -12.73 -5.97
CA ARG A 237 -4.99 -12.40 -7.37
C ARG A 237 -4.96 -13.64 -8.27
N SER A 238 -5.01 -13.44 -9.57
CA SER A 238 -5.02 -14.55 -10.54
C SER A 238 -3.66 -15.20 -10.73
N GLN A 239 -2.57 -14.49 -10.42
CA GLN A 239 -1.19 -14.98 -10.47
C GLN A 239 -0.39 -14.41 -9.28
N ARG A 240 0.59 -15.18 -8.79
CA ARG A 240 1.53 -14.67 -7.80
C ARG A 240 2.48 -13.66 -8.46
N TYR A 241 2.86 -12.63 -7.74
CA TYR A 241 3.86 -11.67 -8.20
C TYR A 241 5.24 -12.30 -8.20
N CYS A 242 5.88 -12.29 -9.36
CA CYS A 242 7.18 -12.90 -9.62
C CYS A 242 7.79 -12.28 -10.89
N THR A 243 9.12 -12.19 -10.94
CA THR A 243 9.80 -11.75 -12.15
C THR A 243 10.02 -12.91 -13.15
N ASP A 244 9.68 -14.15 -12.77
CA ASP A 244 9.62 -15.27 -13.71
C ASP A 244 8.32 -15.23 -14.52
N PHE A 245 8.43 -15.08 -15.84
CA PHE A 245 7.29 -15.07 -16.76
C PHE A 245 6.53 -16.40 -16.82
N ALA A 246 7.14 -17.49 -16.42
CA ALA A 246 6.43 -18.76 -16.30
C ALA A 246 5.41 -18.76 -15.15
N ILE A 247 5.59 -17.86 -14.17
CA ILE A 247 4.71 -17.70 -13.00
C ILE A 247 3.80 -16.49 -13.13
N ASN A 248 4.33 -15.36 -13.62
CA ASN A 248 3.58 -14.14 -13.83
C ASN A 248 3.87 -13.55 -15.21
N ASN A 249 2.96 -13.80 -16.14
CA ASN A 249 3.06 -13.36 -17.53
C ASN A 249 2.12 -12.18 -17.85
N LYS A 250 1.65 -11.45 -16.84
CA LYS A 250 0.81 -10.27 -17.03
C LYS A 250 1.54 -9.21 -17.84
N VAL A 251 0.90 -8.73 -18.91
CA VAL A 251 1.42 -7.69 -19.80
C VAL A 251 0.33 -6.69 -20.16
N TYR A 252 0.72 -5.49 -20.51
CA TYR A 252 -0.15 -4.48 -21.08
C TYR A 252 -0.66 -4.94 -22.44
N LEU A 253 -1.94 -4.79 -22.68
CA LEU A 253 -2.65 -5.34 -23.85
C LEU A 253 -3.41 -4.24 -24.60
N ALA A 254 -3.71 -4.48 -25.87
CA ALA A 254 -4.54 -3.59 -26.70
C ALA A 254 -5.99 -3.44 -26.17
N SER A 255 -6.45 -4.40 -25.36
CA SER A 255 -7.66 -4.30 -24.59
C SER A 255 -7.36 -4.78 -23.18
N LEU A 256 -7.49 -3.89 -22.20
CA LEU A 256 -7.24 -4.19 -20.80
C LEU A 256 -8.38 -5.04 -20.22
N PRO A 257 -8.08 -5.89 -19.25
CA PRO A 257 -9.09 -6.74 -18.63
C PRO A 257 -10.18 -5.91 -17.93
N ALA A 258 -11.36 -6.50 -17.80
CA ALA A 258 -12.46 -5.89 -17.09
C ALA A 258 -12.17 -5.79 -15.60
N GLY A 259 -12.56 -4.67 -14.98
CA GLY A 259 -12.40 -4.42 -13.54
C GLY A 259 -11.02 -3.87 -13.15
N PRO A 260 -10.93 -3.17 -12.02
CA PRO A 260 -9.69 -2.53 -11.58
C PRO A 260 -8.63 -3.53 -11.11
N HIS A 261 -9.03 -4.60 -10.42
CA HIS A 261 -8.09 -5.60 -9.87
C HIS A 261 -7.23 -6.28 -10.95
N PRO A 262 -7.80 -6.88 -12.04
CA PRO A 262 -6.97 -7.50 -13.08
C PRO A 262 -6.05 -6.51 -13.81
N ARG A 263 -6.45 -5.24 -13.93
CA ARG A 263 -5.60 -4.16 -14.46
C ARG A 263 -4.47 -3.85 -13.49
N GLY A 264 -4.80 -3.74 -12.21
CA GLY A 264 -3.81 -3.55 -11.15
C GLY A 264 -2.76 -4.65 -11.09
N GLU A 265 -3.12 -5.92 -11.37
CA GLU A 265 -2.15 -7.01 -11.46
C GLU A 265 -1.06 -6.76 -12.52
N ILE A 266 -1.40 -6.17 -13.68
CA ILE A 266 -0.42 -5.82 -14.71
C ILE A 266 0.52 -4.73 -14.20
N TRP A 267 -0.03 -3.69 -13.58
CA TRP A 267 0.73 -2.56 -13.06
C TRP A 267 1.70 -3.00 -11.94
N CYS A 268 1.19 -3.70 -10.94
CA CYS A 268 2.02 -4.19 -9.83
C CYS A 268 3.11 -5.15 -10.31
N ALA A 269 2.81 -6.07 -11.24
CA ALA A 269 3.82 -6.96 -11.81
C ALA A 269 4.95 -6.18 -12.50
N THR A 270 4.62 -5.08 -13.18
CA THR A 270 5.62 -4.22 -13.81
C THR A 270 6.49 -3.50 -12.77
N LEU A 271 5.87 -2.94 -11.74
CA LEU A 271 6.60 -2.28 -10.64
C LEU A 271 7.48 -3.27 -9.86
N TRP A 272 7.03 -4.52 -9.73
CA TRP A 272 7.81 -5.58 -9.10
C TRP A 272 9.02 -5.95 -9.94
N ASP A 273 8.87 -6.11 -11.27
CA ASP A 273 10.01 -6.28 -12.18
C ASP A 273 11.00 -5.11 -12.09
N MET A 274 10.49 -3.88 -12.09
CA MET A 274 11.31 -2.66 -11.95
C MET A 274 12.12 -2.67 -10.64
N THR A 275 11.47 -3.02 -9.54
CA THR A 275 12.11 -3.08 -8.22
C THR A 275 13.31 -4.03 -8.23
N TRP A 276 13.14 -5.24 -8.79
CA TRP A 276 14.21 -6.23 -8.84
C TRP A 276 15.30 -5.88 -9.87
N ASN A 277 14.94 -5.20 -10.96
CA ASN A 277 15.93 -4.65 -11.90
C ASN A 277 16.82 -3.59 -11.22
N ILE A 278 16.22 -2.70 -10.43
CA ILE A 278 16.97 -1.69 -9.66
C ILE A 278 17.82 -2.35 -8.58
N ILE A 279 17.30 -3.36 -7.86
CA ILE A 279 18.05 -4.14 -6.88
C ILE A 279 19.27 -4.79 -7.55
N ASN A 280 19.10 -5.38 -8.73
CA ASN A 280 20.19 -6.01 -9.48
C ASN A 280 21.22 -4.98 -9.94
N GLN A 281 20.81 -3.80 -10.41
CA GLN A 281 21.71 -2.72 -10.80
C GLN A 281 22.53 -2.18 -9.63
N VAL A 282 21.87 -1.99 -8.46
CA VAL A 282 22.52 -1.46 -7.24
C VAL A 282 23.36 -2.52 -6.53
N GLY A 283 22.98 -3.80 -6.63
CA GLY A 283 23.66 -4.93 -6.01
C GLY A 283 23.45 -5.07 -4.51
N THR A 284 22.64 -4.22 -3.89
CA THR A 284 22.37 -4.23 -2.44
C THR A 284 20.89 -4.06 -2.13
N ILE A 285 20.47 -4.63 -1.00
CA ILE A 285 19.13 -4.52 -0.44
C ILE A 285 19.23 -3.90 0.95
N ASN A 286 18.37 -2.96 1.27
CA ASN A 286 18.28 -2.39 2.60
C ASN A 286 17.26 -3.20 3.43
N PRO A 287 17.64 -3.82 4.55
CA PRO A 287 16.72 -4.59 5.38
C PRO A 287 15.68 -3.75 6.10
N ASN A 288 15.90 -2.45 6.19
CA ASN A 288 15.06 -1.53 6.97
C ASN A 288 14.55 -0.38 6.10
N LEU A 289 13.26 -0.38 5.76
CA LEU A 289 12.63 0.67 4.97
C LEU A 289 12.61 2.04 5.66
N TYR A 290 12.73 2.11 6.98
CA TYR A 290 12.95 3.38 7.70
C TYR A 290 14.30 4.02 7.38
N ASN A 291 15.27 3.24 6.94
CA ASN A 291 16.59 3.75 6.59
C ASN A 291 16.60 4.34 5.18
N PHE A 292 15.80 5.37 4.97
CA PHE A 292 15.66 6.08 3.71
C PHE A 292 17.01 6.57 3.11
N ALA A 293 17.95 6.99 3.95
CA ALA A 293 19.26 7.48 3.53
C ALA A 293 20.27 6.35 3.24
N GLY A 294 20.00 5.14 3.70
CA GLY A 294 20.96 4.03 3.70
C GLY A 294 21.16 3.33 2.35
N GLY A 295 20.52 3.80 1.29
CA GLY A 295 20.62 3.17 -0.01
C GLY A 295 19.89 1.82 -0.07
N GLY A 296 20.24 1.01 -1.10
CA GLY A 296 19.59 -0.27 -1.40
C GLY A 296 18.55 -0.12 -2.51
N GLY A 297 18.57 -1.08 -3.45
CA GLY A 297 17.71 -0.98 -4.64
C GLY A 297 16.22 -0.98 -4.32
N ASN A 298 15.79 -1.66 -3.27
CA ASN A 298 14.41 -1.66 -2.78
C ASN A 298 13.97 -0.27 -2.27
N VAL A 299 14.82 0.42 -1.52
CA VAL A 299 14.56 1.79 -1.05
C VAL A 299 14.49 2.76 -2.22
N ILE A 300 15.41 2.64 -3.18
CA ILE A 300 15.43 3.46 -4.40
C ILE A 300 14.15 3.24 -5.22
N ALA A 301 13.76 1.99 -5.45
CA ALA A 301 12.53 1.67 -6.18
C ALA A 301 11.29 2.26 -5.50
N MET A 302 11.18 2.14 -4.18
CA MET A 302 10.04 2.70 -3.44
C MET A 302 10.02 4.24 -3.50
N LYS A 303 11.19 4.91 -3.49
CA LYS A 303 11.28 6.37 -3.72
C LYS A 303 10.75 6.76 -5.09
N LEU A 304 11.19 6.05 -6.13
CA LEU A 304 10.76 6.31 -7.51
C LEU A 304 9.26 6.12 -7.69
N VAL A 305 8.69 5.08 -7.10
CA VAL A 305 7.25 4.81 -7.18
C VAL A 305 6.46 5.89 -6.44
N THR A 306 6.87 6.25 -5.22
CA THR A 306 6.17 7.28 -4.42
C THR A 306 6.24 8.65 -5.10
N GLU A 307 7.41 9.06 -5.59
CA GLU A 307 7.58 10.31 -6.31
C GLU A 307 6.85 10.29 -7.65
N GLY A 308 6.85 9.15 -8.36
CA GLY A 308 6.10 8.97 -9.60
C GLY A 308 4.59 9.22 -9.41
N MET A 309 3.99 8.71 -8.34
CA MET A 309 2.58 9.02 -8.01
C MET A 309 2.36 10.51 -7.75
N ARG A 310 3.31 11.19 -7.11
CA ARG A 310 3.22 12.63 -6.84
C ARG A 310 3.34 13.49 -8.10
N LEU A 311 4.11 13.01 -9.08
CA LEU A 311 4.35 13.71 -10.35
C LEU A 311 3.33 13.40 -11.44
N GLN A 312 2.57 12.29 -11.32
CA GLN A 312 1.61 11.93 -12.35
C GLN A 312 0.43 12.89 -12.39
N GLN A 313 -0.08 13.09 -13.60
CA GLN A 313 -1.28 13.91 -13.82
C GLN A 313 -2.54 13.27 -13.22
N CYS A 314 -3.59 14.06 -13.05
CA CYS A 314 -4.91 13.57 -12.70
C CYS A 314 -5.47 12.68 -13.83
N SER A 315 -6.14 11.61 -13.48
CA SER A 315 -6.67 10.59 -14.41
C SER A 315 -5.58 9.93 -15.26
N PRO A 316 -4.51 9.39 -14.66
CA PRO A 316 -3.39 8.80 -15.37
C PRO A 316 -3.77 7.47 -16.00
N GLY A 317 -3.13 7.13 -17.12
CA GLY A 317 -3.09 5.77 -17.65
C GLY A 317 -1.74 5.11 -17.39
N PHE A 318 -1.54 3.92 -17.95
CA PHE A 318 -0.32 3.14 -17.74
C PHE A 318 0.93 3.81 -18.32
N ILE A 319 0.80 4.46 -19.47
CA ILE A 319 1.95 5.09 -20.13
C ILE A 319 2.30 6.43 -19.47
N SER A 320 1.31 7.22 -19.09
CA SER A 320 1.55 8.44 -18.33
C SER A 320 2.10 8.14 -16.93
N GLY A 321 1.63 7.08 -16.26
CA GLY A 321 2.20 6.60 -15.00
C GLY A 321 3.66 6.14 -15.13
N ARG A 322 4.00 5.37 -16.19
CA ARG A 322 5.40 5.06 -16.54
C ARG A 322 6.25 6.30 -16.69
N ASN A 323 5.75 7.27 -17.45
CA ASN A 323 6.48 8.50 -17.72
C ASN A 323 6.72 9.32 -16.45
N ALA A 324 5.78 9.31 -15.51
CA ALA A 324 5.93 9.96 -14.22
C ALA A 324 7.03 9.28 -13.36
N ILE A 325 7.17 7.96 -13.41
CA ILE A 325 8.26 7.24 -12.74
C ILE A 325 9.61 7.56 -13.39
N LEU A 326 9.69 7.62 -14.72
CA LEU A 326 10.90 8.07 -15.43
C LEU A 326 11.26 9.51 -15.10
N GLN A 327 10.26 10.39 -14.94
CA GLN A 327 10.48 11.77 -14.48
C GLN A 327 10.98 11.78 -13.03
N ALA A 328 10.46 10.92 -12.15
CA ALA A 328 10.95 10.77 -10.78
C ALA A 328 12.44 10.37 -10.76
N ASP A 329 12.86 9.44 -11.62
CA ASP A 329 14.27 9.06 -11.76
C ASP A 329 15.12 10.24 -12.21
N GLN A 330 14.64 11.02 -13.19
CA GLN A 330 15.35 12.22 -13.64
C GLN A 330 15.51 13.27 -12.51
N VAL A 331 14.45 13.48 -11.71
CA VAL A 331 14.45 14.47 -10.62
C VAL A 331 15.31 14.01 -9.44
N LEU A 332 15.19 12.75 -9.04
CA LEU A 332 15.85 12.26 -7.83
C LEU A 332 17.28 11.77 -8.08
N TYR A 333 17.56 11.24 -9.27
CA TYR A 333 18.80 10.51 -9.57
C TYR A 333 19.44 10.87 -10.90
N GLY A 334 18.96 11.91 -11.61
CA GLY A 334 19.53 12.35 -12.89
C GLY A 334 19.40 11.30 -14.01
N GLY A 335 18.43 10.39 -13.91
CA GLY A 335 18.21 9.33 -14.90
C GLY A 335 19.06 8.08 -14.69
N LEU A 336 19.67 7.91 -13.51
CA LEU A 336 20.60 6.81 -13.23
C LEU A 336 19.96 5.41 -13.37
N TYR A 337 18.66 5.30 -13.08
CA TYR A 337 17.93 4.02 -13.11
C TYR A 337 17.07 3.85 -14.37
N ASN A 338 17.22 4.75 -15.33
CA ASN A 338 16.41 4.80 -16.55
C ASN A 338 16.39 3.44 -17.30
N CYS A 339 17.55 2.79 -17.44
CA CYS A 339 17.62 1.47 -18.10
C CYS A 339 16.83 0.39 -17.35
N ALA A 340 16.95 0.33 -16.02
CA ALA A 340 16.24 -0.66 -15.21
C ALA A 340 14.72 -0.44 -15.25
N ILE A 341 14.28 0.81 -15.27
CA ILE A 341 12.87 1.19 -15.39
C ILE A 341 12.35 0.77 -16.77
N TRP A 342 13.00 1.23 -17.85
CA TRP A 342 12.58 0.89 -19.20
C TRP A 342 12.53 -0.62 -19.46
N GLU A 343 13.50 -1.38 -18.95
CA GLU A 343 13.52 -2.84 -19.09
C GLU A 343 12.27 -3.50 -18.50
N ALA A 344 11.84 -3.09 -17.31
CA ALA A 344 10.62 -3.60 -16.69
C ALA A 344 9.37 -3.26 -17.51
N PHE A 345 9.25 -2.01 -17.91
CA PHE A 345 8.08 -1.52 -18.63
C PHE A 345 7.97 -2.11 -20.04
N ARG A 346 9.07 -2.10 -20.83
CA ARG A 346 9.06 -2.71 -22.17
C ARG A 346 8.75 -4.21 -22.11
N ARG A 347 9.32 -4.93 -21.16
CA ARG A 347 9.11 -6.37 -20.98
C ARG A 347 7.63 -6.69 -20.74
N ARG A 348 6.90 -5.76 -20.12
CA ARG A 348 5.47 -5.87 -19.84
C ARG A 348 4.58 -5.15 -20.86
N GLY A 349 5.09 -4.82 -22.04
CA GLY A 349 4.29 -4.26 -23.14
C GLY A 349 4.12 -2.75 -23.11
N MET A 350 4.86 -2.06 -22.24
CA MET A 350 4.86 -0.59 -22.11
C MET A 350 6.20 -0.01 -22.60
N GLY A 351 6.65 -0.44 -23.79
CA GLY A 351 7.89 0.00 -24.43
C GLY A 351 7.82 1.41 -25.02
N ALA A 352 8.82 1.75 -25.84
CA ALA A 352 9.05 3.11 -26.32
C ALA A 352 7.91 3.67 -27.17
N PHE A 353 7.22 2.81 -27.92
CA PHE A 353 6.13 3.18 -28.82
C PHE A 353 4.74 2.79 -28.29
N ALA A 354 4.64 2.34 -27.04
CA ALA A 354 3.37 2.06 -26.41
C ALA A 354 2.53 3.33 -26.25
N SER A 355 1.22 3.19 -26.43
CA SER A 355 0.26 4.28 -26.23
C SER A 355 -0.87 3.82 -25.32
N GLU A 356 -1.33 4.72 -24.44
CA GLU A 356 -2.50 4.47 -23.59
C GLU A 356 -3.82 4.86 -24.26
N GLY A 357 -3.75 5.57 -25.42
CA GLY A 357 -4.96 6.11 -26.04
C GLY A 357 -5.67 7.10 -25.11
N SER A 358 -6.95 6.89 -24.88
CA SER A 358 -7.73 7.65 -23.91
C SER A 358 -7.72 6.94 -22.56
N THR A 359 -7.30 7.60 -21.49
CA THR A 359 -7.34 7.05 -20.13
C THR A 359 -8.77 6.73 -19.62
N SER A 360 -9.79 7.18 -20.33
CA SER A 360 -11.20 6.83 -20.11
C SER A 360 -11.65 5.59 -20.89
N SER A 361 -10.76 4.96 -21.66
CA SER A 361 -10.99 3.75 -22.45
C SER A 361 -10.11 2.62 -21.94
N VAL A 362 -10.52 1.39 -22.22
CA VAL A 362 -9.73 0.17 -21.93
C VAL A 362 -9.58 -0.70 -23.19
N THR A 363 -9.85 -0.14 -24.37
CA THR A 363 -9.88 -0.88 -25.64
C THR A 363 -9.15 -0.18 -26.81
N ASP A 364 -8.39 0.86 -26.52
CA ASP A 364 -7.66 1.66 -27.50
C ASP A 364 -6.15 1.75 -27.21
N GLN A 365 -5.65 0.88 -26.34
CA GLN A 365 -4.24 0.79 -25.98
C GLN A 365 -3.43 0.19 -27.13
N VAL A 366 -2.17 0.63 -27.25
CA VAL A 366 -1.19 0.06 -28.17
C VAL A 366 -0.01 -0.46 -27.34
N PRO A 367 0.09 -1.78 -27.13
CA PRO A 367 1.26 -2.35 -26.44
C PRO A 367 2.50 -2.30 -27.36
N ASP A 368 3.66 -2.13 -26.74
CA ASP A 368 4.96 -2.17 -27.43
C ASP A 368 6.03 -2.77 -26.49
N PHE A 369 6.93 -3.55 -27.06
CA PHE A 369 8.00 -4.25 -26.33
C PHE A 369 9.41 -3.71 -26.70
N THR A 370 9.48 -2.60 -27.41
CA THR A 370 10.72 -2.01 -27.92
C THR A 370 11.40 -1.18 -26.82
N ALA A 371 12.72 -1.31 -26.70
CA ALA A 371 13.51 -0.40 -25.86
C ALA A 371 13.69 0.95 -26.58
N PRO A 372 13.82 2.07 -25.84
CA PRO A 372 14.24 3.34 -26.41
C PRO A 372 15.61 3.23 -27.07
N ILE A 373 15.78 3.92 -28.19
CA ILE A 373 17.03 3.88 -29.01
C ILE A 373 18.26 4.34 -28.19
N THR A 374 18.06 5.20 -27.19
CA THR A 374 19.13 5.75 -26.34
C THR A 374 19.67 4.78 -25.29
N LEU A 375 19.09 3.59 -25.12
CA LEU A 375 19.54 2.57 -24.17
C LEU A 375 20.54 1.57 -24.77
N GLY A 376 20.92 1.73 -26.01
CA GLY A 376 21.82 0.83 -26.76
C GLY A 376 23.20 1.41 -27.09
N ALA A 377 23.62 2.49 -26.44
CA ALA A 377 24.93 3.10 -26.65
C ALA A 377 25.80 3.05 -25.40
#